data_e35694116e82beabb70cbbed8ac87fd9
#
_entry.id   e35694116e82beabb70cbbed8ac87fd9
#
_cell.length_a   1.000
_cell.length_b   1.000
_cell.length_c   1.000
_cell.angle_alpha   90.00
_cell.angle_beta   90.00
_cell.angle_gamma   90.00
#
_symmetry.space_group_name_H-M   'P 1'
#
loop_
_entity.id
_entity.type
_entity.pdbx_description
1 polymer ?
#
loop_
_entity_poly.entity_id
_entity_poly.type
_entity_poly.pdbx_seq_one_letter_code
_entity_poly.pdbx_strand_id
1 'polypeptide(L)'
;PVLFMVSIGMAIVYNLGTNIFLGEVSYITKALAAVLQLGVTLDYSIFLWHSYKEEKEKNPGDHKEAMAVAIGNTLTSVVGSSITTVAGFIALCFMSFTLGLDLGIVMAKGVIFGVIGCVTILPSLILTFDKALEKTMHKEIMPNFDKPARWIVKHSWLFLIVFLGLLYPAIYGYNHTKVYYDLSDTLPDKLNCSQANKLLAENFDKTNSIYMILADTNLSKDDSIAMIDEIKKLDGISTAMSLDSVVGAELPTEMLPDSLVSELKGNEYQIMMISTNYAIASDEINDQIDKVDEIAKKYDAKSMVIGEAPCTKDLITITDKDFKTVSIVSIAAIFVIIFFVLKSISLPVILVAAIEFAIFVNMGIPYFTGTSIPFISSVVIGTIQLGATVDYAILMTTRYKRERAAGESKKEAISIALGTSIPSIIVSALGFFAATFGV
;
A
#
# COMPACT_ATOMS: atom_id res chain seq x y z
N PRO A 1 -14.79 16.97 17.12
CA PRO A 1 -13.53 16.61 16.45
C PRO A 1 -12.38 16.43 17.44
N VAL A 2 -12.15 17.36 18.39
CA VAL A 2 -11.00 17.31 19.33
C VAL A 2 -10.94 16.00 20.11
N LEU A 3 -12.07 15.53 20.67
CA LEU A 3 -12.11 14.27 21.43
C LEU A 3 -11.78 13.06 20.57
N PHE A 4 -12.20 13.04 19.31
CA PHE A 4 -11.84 11.99 18.35
C PHE A 4 -10.34 12.00 18.12
N MET A 5 -9.75 13.17 17.84
CA MET A 5 -8.30 13.28 17.63
C MET A 5 -7.49 12.83 18.85
N VAL A 6 -7.96 13.15 20.07
CA VAL A 6 -7.30 12.69 21.31
C VAL A 6 -7.37 11.15 21.43
N SER A 7 -8.55 10.57 21.23
CA SER A 7 -8.72 9.11 21.31
C SER A 7 -7.88 8.36 20.26
N ILE A 8 -7.91 8.84 19.02
CA ILE A 8 -7.15 8.26 17.92
C ILE A 8 -5.65 8.47 18.14
N GLY A 9 -5.25 9.68 18.58
CA GLY A 9 -3.85 9.97 18.91
C GLY A 9 -3.28 9.04 19.98
N MET A 10 -4.06 8.73 21.01
CA MET A 10 -3.67 7.74 22.03
C MET A 10 -3.51 6.33 21.41
N ALA A 11 -4.42 5.91 20.55
CA ALA A 11 -4.34 4.61 19.87
C ALA A 11 -3.10 4.54 18.97
N ILE A 12 -2.75 5.64 18.26
CA ILE A 12 -1.51 5.72 17.45
C ILE A 12 -0.27 5.62 18.35
N VAL A 13 -0.25 6.33 19.48
CA VAL A 13 0.88 6.25 20.43
C VAL A 13 1.06 4.83 20.96
N TYR A 14 -0.02 4.15 21.32
CA TYR A 14 0.05 2.74 21.75
C TYR A 14 0.55 1.83 20.62
N ASN A 15 0.08 2.03 19.41
CA ASN A 15 0.53 1.26 18.26
C ASN A 15 2.04 1.46 18.02
N LEU A 16 2.50 2.69 17.91
CA LEU A 16 3.91 3.00 17.67
C LEU A 16 4.79 2.59 18.86
N GLY A 17 4.34 2.80 20.10
CA GLY A 17 5.07 2.41 21.31
C GLY A 17 5.29 0.91 21.41
N THR A 18 4.30 0.09 21.04
CA THR A 18 4.41 -1.37 21.04
C THR A 18 5.27 -1.92 19.90
N ASN A 19 5.74 -1.11 18.95
CA ASN A 19 6.70 -1.53 17.93
C ASN A 19 8.06 -1.95 18.53
N ILE A 20 8.37 -1.54 19.76
CA ILE A 20 9.58 -2.00 20.48
C ILE A 20 9.66 -3.53 20.56
N PHE A 21 8.53 -4.22 20.57
CA PHE A 21 8.49 -5.69 20.60
C PHE A 21 8.74 -6.34 19.23
N LEU A 22 8.70 -5.56 18.14
CA LEU A 22 8.94 -6.04 16.78
C LEU A 22 10.40 -5.87 16.35
N GLY A 23 11.22 -5.17 17.13
CA GLY A 23 12.59 -4.84 16.78
C GLY A 23 12.68 -3.66 15.81
N GLU A 24 13.31 -3.87 14.66
CA GLU A 24 13.42 -2.84 13.62
C GLU A 24 12.15 -2.80 12.78
N VAL A 25 11.63 -1.61 12.56
CA VAL A 25 10.45 -1.34 11.72
C VAL A 25 10.81 -0.25 10.72
N SER A 26 10.48 -0.45 9.46
CA SER A 26 10.73 0.50 8.37
C SER A 26 10.18 1.90 8.69
N TYR A 27 10.90 2.94 8.29
CA TYR A 27 10.43 4.32 8.39
C TYR A 27 9.14 4.56 7.59
N ILE A 28 9.00 3.88 6.45
CA ILE A 28 7.79 3.91 5.62
C ILE A 28 6.60 3.35 6.41
N THR A 29 6.78 2.21 7.07
CA THR A 29 5.74 1.62 7.93
C THR A 29 5.34 2.56 9.06
N LYS A 30 6.30 3.24 9.72
CA LYS A 30 6.01 4.20 10.80
C LYS A 30 5.18 5.39 10.31
N ALA A 31 5.54 5.94 9.15
CA ALA A 31 4.82 7.07 8.56
C ALA A 31 3.40 6.68 8.13
N LEU A 32 3.27 5.60 7.36
CA LEU A 32 1.99 5.11 6.87
C LEU A 32 1.07 4.66 8.01
N ALA A 33 1.61 3.99 9.05
CA ALA A 33 0.82 3.51 10.17
C ALA A 33 0.09 4.65 10.89
N ALA A 34 0.75 5.77 11.15
CA ALA A 34 0.11 6.91 11.81
C ALA A 34 -1.05 7.50 10.98
N VAL A 35 -0.81 7.71 9.69
CA VAL A 35 -1.77 8.34 8.78
C VAL A 35 -2.97 7.43 8.51
N LEU A 36 -2.69 6.17 8.17
CA LEU A 36 -3.74 5.21 7.81
C LEU A 36 -4.57 4.79 9.02
N GLN A 37 -3.92 4.65 10.19
CA GLN A 37 -4.65 4.39 11.43
C GLN A 37 -5.59 5.55 11.78
N LEU A 38 -5.17 6.80 11.56
CA LEU A 38 -6.04 7.97 11.72
C LEU A 38 -7.29 7.84 10.84
N GLY A 39 -7.10 7.55 9.55
CA GLY A 39 -8.20 7.41 8.60
C GLY A 39 -9.18 6.28 8.98
N VAL A 40 -8.67 5.08 9.20
CA VAL A 40 -9.50 3.91 9.51
C VAL A 40 -10.20 4.03 10.88
N THR A 41 -9.53 4.57 11.90
CA THR A 41 -10.11 4.65 13.25
C THR A 41 -11.15 5.77 13.38
N LEU A 42 -11.08 6.79 12.51
CA LEU A 42 -12.04 7.89 12.49
C LEU A 42 -13.45 7.37 12.24
N ASP A 43 -13.61 6.39 11.37
CA ASP A 43 -14.89 5.80 10.99
C ASP A 43 -15.60 5.17 12.18
N TYR A 44 -14.88 4.40 12.99
CA TYR A 44 -15.43 3.78 14.20
C TYR A 44 -15.90 4.84 15.20
N SER A 45 -15.16 5.93 15.32
CA SER A 45 -15.51 7.06 16.19
C SER A 45 -16.79 7.77 15.73
N ILE A 46 -16.96 7.94 14.40
CA ILE A 46 -18.15 8.55 13.80
C ILE A 46 -19.37 7.65 14.04
N PHE A 47 -19.26 6.34 13.85
CA PHE A 47 -20.36 5.41 14.07
C PHE A 47 -20.82 5.41 15.53
N LEU A 48 -19.88 5.37 16.47
CA LEU A 48 -20.22 5.45 17.89
C LEU A 48 -20.91 6.78 18.24
N TRP A 49 -20.41 7.88 17.72
CA TRP A 49 -21.00 9.20 17.95
C TRP A 49 -22.43 9.31 17.42
N HIS A 50 -22.68 8.82 16.21
CA HIS A 50 -24.05 8.81 15.65
C HIS A 50 -25.00 7.96 16.48
N SER A 51 -24.57 6.76 16.87
CA SER A 51 -25.36 5.87 17.73
C SER A 51 -25.64 6.52 19.09
N TYR A 52 -24.64 7.14 19.71
CA TYR A 52 -24.82 7.84 20.97
C TYR A 52 -25.82 9.00 20.87
N LYS A 53 -25.72 9.81 19.80
CA LYS A 53 -26.66 10.91 19.56
C LYS A 53 -28.10 10.41 19.42
N GLU A 54 -28.30 9.36 18.64
CA GLU A 54 -29.63 8.73 18.44
C GLU A 54 -30.21 8.21 19.77
N GLU A 55 -29.41 7.52 20.57
CA GLU A 55 -29.85 6.96 21.86
C GLU A 55 -30.09 8.05 22.94
N LYS A 56 -29.27 9.13 22.90
CA LYS A 56 -29.47 10.29 23.78
C LYS A 56 -30.79 11.01 23.50
N GLU A 57 -31.21 11.10 22.24
CA GLU A 57 -32.54 11.66 21.87
C GLU A 57 -33.72 10.81 22.36
N LYS A 58 -33.54 9.47 22.39
CA LYS A 58 -34.57 8.53 22.89
C LYS A 58 -34.68 8.51 24.42
N ASN A 59 -33.54 8.73 25.11
CA ASN A 59 -33.45 8.69 26.57
C ASN A 59 -32.88 10.02 27.12
N PRO A 60 -33.68 11.10 27.11
CA PRO A 60 -33.20 12.40 27.60
C PRO A 60 -32.99 12.32 29.13
N GLY A 61 -31.73 12.52 29.57
CA GLY A 61 -31.39 12.61 30.99
C GLY A 61 -30.53 11.49 31.55
N ASP A 62 -30.41 10.34 30.89
CA ASP A 62 -29.45 9.29 31.26
C ASP A 62 -28.39 9.08 30.17
N HIS A 63 -27.38 9.96 30.18
CA HIS A 63 -26.28 9.93 29.24
C HIS A 63 -25.43 8.65 29.34
N LYS A 64 -25.37 8.03 30.54
CA LYS A 64 -24.58 6.80 30.73
C LYS A 64 -25.28 5.60 30.11
N GLU A 65 -26.60 5.47 30.33
CA GLU A 65 -27.37 4.41 29.70
C GLU A 65 -27.43 4.57 28.19
N ALA A 66 -27.63 5.81 27.68
CA ALA A 66 -27.55 6.10 26.24
C ALA A 66 -26.21 5.70 25.63
N MET A 67 -25.10 5.95 26.34
CA MET A 67 -23.78 5.53 25.89
C MET A 67 -23.58 4.01 25.94
N ALA A 68 -24.06 3.34 26.98
CA ALA A 68 -23.98 1.89 27.10
C ALA A 68 -24.72 1.19 25.96
N VAL A 69 -25.95 1.64 25.64
CA VAL A 69 -26.75 1.14 24.52
C VAL A 69 -26.06 1.46 23.18
N ALA A 70 -25.50 2.66 23.02
CA ALA A 70 -24.78 3.06 21.81
C ALA A 70 -23.55 2.16 21.57
N ILE A 71 -22.74 1.88 22.60
CA ILE A 71 -21.62 0.94 22.51
C ILE A 71 -22.13 -0.45 22.09
N GLY A 72 -23.17 -0.97 22.73
CA GLY A 72 -23.75 -2.28 22.40
C GLY A 72 -24.21 -2.37 20.94
N ASN A 73 -24.91 -1.35 20.46
CA ASN A 73 -25.39 -1.27 19.08
C ASN A 73 -24.26 -1.16 18.05
N THR A 74 -23.18 -0.44 18.41
CA THR A 74 -22.06 -0.14 17.50
C THR A 74 -21.01 -1.25 17.52
N LEU A 75 -20.78 -1.89 18.65
CA LEU A 75 -19.70 -2.86 18.86
C LEU A 75 -19.75 -3.99 17.82
N THR A 76 -20.92 -4.56 17.57
CA THR A 76 -21.07 -5.65 16.60
C THR A 76 -20.68 -5.22 15.19
N SER A 77 -21.05 -4.01 14.79
CA SER A 77 -20.71 -3.46 13.47
C SER A 77 -19.23 -3.10 13.38
N VAL A 78 -18.68 -2.43 14.41
CA VAL A 78 -17.26 -2.01 14.46
C VAL A 78 -16.34 -3.24 14.52
N VAL A 79 -16.66 -4.26 15.31
CA VAL A 79 -15.87 -5.50 15.36
C VAL A 79 -15.96 -6.26 14.04
N GLY A 80 -17.15 -6.36 13.43
CA GLY A 80 -17.33 -7.01 12.14
C GLY A 80 -16.50 -6.34 11.03
N SER A 81 -16.51 -5.02 11.00
CA SER A 81 -15.76 -4.19 10.08
C SER A 81 -14.25 -4.27 10.36
N SER A 82 -13.84 -4.15 11.62
CA SER A 82 -12.41 -4.22 11.96
C SER A 82 -11.76 -5.57 11.62
N ILE A 83 -12.52 -6.67 11.67
CA ILE A 83 -12.03 -8.00 11.27
C ILE A 83 -11.69 -8.01 9.77
N THR A 84 -12.50 -7.39 8.91
CA THR A 84 -12.23 -7.30 7.47
C THR A 84 -10.99 -6.45 7.20
N THR A 85 -10.85 -5.33 7.89
CA THR A 85 -9.69 -4.44 7.76
C THR A 85 -8.41 -5.11 8.27
N VAL A 86 -8.45 -5.76 9.43
CA VAL A 86 -7.33 -6.55 9.97
C VAL A 86 -6.94 -7.67 9.01
N ALA A 87 -7.91 -8.40 8.43
CA ALA A 87 -7.63 -9.45 7.48
C ALA A 87 -6.96 -8.92 6.19
N GLY A 88 -7.39 -7.74 5.70
CA GLY A 88 -6.73 -7.06 4.59
C GLY A 88 -5.27 -6.74 4.90
N PHE A 89 -4.97 -6.23 6.09
CA PHE A 89 -3.59 -5.97 6.50
C PHE A 89 -2.77 -7.24 6.74
N ILE A 90 -3.35 -8.27 7.34
CA ILE A 90 -2.68 -9.57 7.51
C ILE A 90 -2.34 -10.22 6.17
N ALA A 91 -3.12 -9.96 5.11
CA ALA A 91 -2.78 -10.44 3.78
C ALA A 91 -1.42 -9.89 3.27
N LEU A 92 -0.99 -8.70 3.70
CA LEU A 92 0.35 -8.18 3.40
C LEU A 92 1.47 -9.05 3.97
N CYS A 93 1.22 -9.78 5.06
CA CYS A 93 2.22 -10.68 5.64
C CYS A 93 2.55 -11.89 4.73
N PHE A 94 1.79 -12.12 3.66
CA PHE A 94 2.08 -13.15 2.66
C PHE A 94 3.04 -12.68 1.57
N MET A 95 3.52 -11.43 1.64
CA MET A 95 4.58 -10.94 0.76
C MET A 95 5.91 -11.60 1.09
N SER A 96 6.70 -11.86 0.06
CA SER A 96 8.12 -12.24 0.19
C SER A 96 8.97 -11.03 0.60
N PHE A 97 8.55 -9.82 0.20
CA PHE A 97 9.21 -8.58 0.56
C PHE A 97 8.89 -8.20 2.01
N THR A 98 9.93 -8.08 2.85
CA THR A 98 9.81 -7.90 4.31
C THR A 98 9.01 -6.68 4.74
N LEU A 99 8.97 -5.62 3.91
CA LEU A 99 8.14 -4.45 4.16
C LEU A 99 6.64 -4.82 4.29
N GLY A 100 6.18 -5.85 3.55
CA GLY A 100 4.80 -6.33 3.65
C GLY A 100 4.48 -6.89 5.02
N LEU A 101 5.40 -7.65 5.62
CA LEU A 101 5.25 -8.18 6.98
C LEU A 101 5.16 -7.05 8.01
N ASP A 102 6.07 -6.07 7.92
CA ASP A 102 6.08 -4.91 8.81
C ASP A 102 4.77 -4.12 8.73
N LEU A 103 4.37 -3.76 7.52
CA LEU A 103 3.12 -3.03 7.28
C LEU A 103 1.92 -3.84 7.79
N GLY A 104 1.85 -5.12 7.44
CA GLY A 104 0.73 -5.99 7.79
C GLY A 104 0.52 -6.06 9.30
N ILE A 105 1.56 -6.36 10.07
CA ILE A 105 1.49 -6.49 11.53
C ILE A 105 1.20 -5.14 12.20
N VAL A 106 1.94 -4.10 11.84
CA VAL A 106 1.79 -2.78 12.49
C VAL A 106 0.41 -2.18 12.19
N MET A 107 -0.09 -2.33 10.96
CA MET A 107 -1.42 -1.83 10.60
C MET A 107 -2.55 -2.64 11.25
N ALA A 108 -2.47 -3.97 11.23
CA ALA A 108 -3.45 -4.84 11.89
C ALA A 108 -3.55 -4.52 13.40
N LYS A 109 -2.40 -4.40 14.07
CA LYS A 109 -2.29 -3.99 15.47
C LYS A 109 -2.88 -2.58 15.69
N GLY A 110 -2.62 -1.65 14.77
CA GLY A 110 -3.16 -0.30 14.80
C GLY A 110 -4.68 -0.27 14.77
N VAL A 111 -5.32 -1.07 13.93
CA VAL A 111 -6.79 -1.21 13.88
C VAL A 111 -7.32 -1.76 15.21
N ILE A 112 -6.67 -2.77 15.78
CA ILE A 112 -7.08 -3.34 17.08
C ILE A 112 -7.04 -2.28 18.19
N PHE A 113 -5.94 -1.51 18.29
CA PHE A 113 -5.86 -0.41 19.25
C PHE A 113 -6.88 0.69 18.96
N GLY A 114 -7.19 0.96 17.69
CA GLY A 114 -8.23 1.88 17.28
C GLY A 114 -9.61 1.48 17.79
N VAL A 115 -9.98 0.20 17.63
CA VAL A 115 -11.25 -0.35 18.15
C VAL A 115 -11.30 -0.28 19.67
N ILE A 116 -10.24 -0.70 20.37
CA ILE A 116 -10.17 -0.61 21.82
C ILE A 116 -10.33 0.86 22.27
N GLY A 117 -9.64 1.80 21.64
CA GLY A 117 -9.77 3.22 21.92
C GLY A 117 -11.19 3.75 21.68
N CYS A 118 -11.82 3.31 20.59
CA CYS A 118 -13.19 3.69 20.26
C CYS A 118 -14.22 3.23 21.29
N VAL A 119 -14.09 2.03 21.84
CA VAL A 119 -15.08 1.47 22.80
C VAL A 119 -14.75 1.78 24.25
N THR A 120 -13.55 2.27 24.58
CA THR A 120 -13.13 2.54 25.96
C THR A 120 -12.82 4.02 26.19
N ILE A 121 -11.84 4.56 25.47
CA ILE A 121 -11.34 5.93 25.66
C ILE A 121 -12.35 6.96 25.18
N LEU A 122 -12.85 6.78 23.95
CA LEU A 122 -13.76 7.75 23.35
C LEU A 122 -15.08 7.91 24.12
N PRO A 123 -15.79 6.85 24.56
CA PRO A 123 -16.97 7.00 25.40
C PRO A 123 -16.69 7.74 26.70
N SER A 124 -15.57 7.42 27.35
CA SER A 124 -15.16 8.08 28.59
C SER A 124 -14.93 9.58 28.39
N LEU A 125 -14.28 9.96 27.29
CA LEU A 125 -14.06 11.36 26.92
C LEU A 125 -15.38 12.06 26.61
N ILE A 126 -16.28 11.44 25.83
CA ILE A 126 -17.59 12.02 25.48
C ILE A 126 -18.41 12.28 26.75
N LEU A 127 -18.51 11.30 27.65
CA LEU A 127 -19.29 11.43 28.90
C LEU A 127 -18.68 12.50 29.84
N THR A 128 -17.34 12.58 29.92
CA THR A 128 -16.66 13.57 30.76
C THR A 128 -16.87 14.99 30.27
N PHE A 129 -16.85 15.18 28.96
CA PHE A 129 -16.97 16.50 28.32
C PHE A 129 -18.36 16.77 27.72
N ASP A 130 -19.40 16.01 28.08
CA ASP A 130 -20.73 16.07 27.47
C ASP A 130 -21.33 17.51 27.55
N LYS A 131 -21.21 18.17 28.68
CA LYS A 131 -21.67 19.58 28.85
C LYS A 131 -20.93 20.59 27.95
N ALA A 132 -19.64 20.33 27.65
CA ALA A 132 -18.87 21.17 26.76
C ALA A 132 -19.23 20.88 25.29
N LEU A 133 -19.51 19.62 24.98
CA LEU A 133 -19.99 19.21 23.65
C LEU A 133 -21.33 19.88 23.32
N GLU A 134 -22.29 19.87 24.24
CA GLU A 134 -23.61 20.53 24.04
C GLU A 134 -23.47 22.02 23.73
N LYS A 135 -22.57 22.72 24.44
CA LYS A 135 -22.33 24.16 24.21
C LYS A 135 -21.65 24.46 22.87
N THR A 136 -20.89 23.52 22.34
CA THR A 136 -20.11 23.70 21.10
C THR A 136 -20.76 23.00 19.90
N MET A 137 -21.91 22.37 20.05
CA MET A 137 -22.65 21.78 18.94
C MET A 137 -23.15 22.84 17.98
N HIS A 138 -22.81 22.71 16.73
CA HIS A 138 -23.34 23.49 15.61
C HIS A 138 -24.45 22.74 14.89
N LYS A 139 -25.26 23.48 14.12
CA LYS A 139 -26.27 22.87 13.25
C LYS A 139 -25.58 21.92 12.27
N GLU A 140 -26.25 20.83 11.94
CA GLU A 140 -25.77 19.89 10.94
C GLU A 140 -25.64 20.59 9.60
N ILE A 141 -24.42 20.52 9.03
CA ILE A 141 -24.10 21.10 7.71
C ILE A 141 -24.52 20.14 6.61
N MET A 142 -24.62 18.83 6.93
CA MET A 142 -24.97 17.81 5.95
C MET A 142 -26.41 17.95 5.47
N PRO A 143 -26.63 18.02 4.16
CA PRO A 143 -27.98 18.04 3.60
C PRO A 143 -28.67 16.69 3.77
N ASN A 144 -30.00 16.69 3.70
CA ASN A 144 -30.78 15.46 3.64
C ASN A 144 -30.59 14.78 2.29
N PHE A 145 -30.21 13.49 2.29
CA PHE A 145 -29.95 12.68 1.11
C PHE A 145 -31.12 11.82 0.66
N ASP A 146 -32.32 11.94 1.25
CA ASP A 146 -33.49 11.12 0.86
C ASP A 146 -33.88 11.32 -0.61
N LYS A 147 -33.87 12.58 -1.10
CA LYS A 147 -34.20 12.86 -2.50
C LYS A 147 -33.15 12.32 -3.47
N PRO A 148 -31.82 12.55 -3.27
CA PRO A 148 -30.76 11.93 -4.06
C PRO A 148 -30.84 10.39 -4.02
N ALA A 149 -31.06 9.79 -2.85
CA ALA A 149 -31.15 8.34 -2.71
C ALA A 149 -32.30 7.74 -3.54
N ARG A 150 -33.50 8.32 -3.46
CA ARG A 150 -34.65 7.90 -4.28
C ARG A 150 -34.39 8.08 -5.78
N TRP A 151 -33.69 9.15 -6.18
CA TRP A 151 -33.34 9.38 -7.58
C TRP A 151 -32.34 8.31 -8.08
N ILE A 152 -31.32 7.97 -7.30
CA ILE A 152 -30.35 6.91 -7.61
C ILE A 152 -31.07 5.57 -7.76
N VAL A 153 -31.96 5.20 -6.83
CA VAL A 153 -32.70 3.94 -6.88
C VAL A 153 -33.65 3.89 -8.09
N LYS A 154 -34.26 5.01 -8.44
CA LYS A 154 -35.13 5.10 -9.62
C LYS A 154 -34.36 4.88 -10.92
N HIS A 155 -33.11 5.36 -11.00
CA HIS A 155 -32.26 5.28 -12.19
C HIS A 155 -31.12 4.25 -12.04
N SER A 156 -31.30 3.24 -11.22
CA SER A 156 -30.26 2.22 -10.92
C SER A 156 -29.69 1.54 -12.16
N TRP A 157 -30.49 1.37 -13.23
CA TRP A 157 -30.04 0.82 -14.50
C TRP A 157 -29.00 1.71 -15.19
N LEU A 158 -29.11 3.05 -15.07
CA LEU A 158 -28.12 3.98 -15.60
C LEU A 158 -26.76 3.80 -14.93
N PHE A 159 -26.75 3.67 -13.59
CA PHE A 159 -25.52 3.43 -12.85
C PHE A 159 -24.90 2.08 -13.20
N LEU A 160 -25.71 1.06 -13.49
CA LEU A 160 -25.20 -0.23 -13.97
C LEU A 160 -24.52 -0.10 -15.35
N ILE A 161 -25.11 0.67 -16.28
CA ILE A 161 -24.50 0.91 -17.59
C ILE A 161 -23.19 1.69 -17.44
N VAL A 162 -23.18 2.74 -16.60
CA VAL A 162 -21.95 3.52 -16.32
C VAL A 162 -20.87 2.63 -15.72
N PHE A 163 -21.24 1.77 -14.75
CA PHE A 163 -20.31 0.79 -14.17
C PHE A 163 -19.71 -0.13 -15.22
N LEU A 164 -20.54 -0.75 -16.07
CA LEU A 164 -20.07 -1.65 -17.12
C LEU A 164 -19.25 -0.92 -18.19
N GLY A 165 -19.64 0.30 -18.53
CA GLY A 165 -18.93 1.13 -19.51
C GLY A 165 -17.56 1.59 -19.03
N LEU A 166 -17.41 1.89 -17.73
CA LEU A 166 -16.15 2.29 -17.13
C LEU A 166 -15.27 1.12 -16.74
N LEU A 167 -15.78 -0.10 -16.66
CA LEU A 167 -15.03 -1.28 -16.23
C LEU A 167 -13.86 -1.57 -17.17
N TYR A 168 -14.10 -1.53 -18.49
CA TYR A 168 -13.02 -1.78 -19.46
C TYR A 168 -11.90 -0.72 -19.40
N PRO A 169 -12.17 0.59 -19.49
CA PRO A 169 -11.12 1.58 -19.39
C PRO A 169 -10.41 1.56 -18.02
N ALA A 170 -11.10 1.25 -16.91
CA ALA A 170 -10.50 1.13 -15.60
C ALA A 170 -9.49 -0.02 -15.54
N ILE A 171 -9.86 -1.21 -16.00
CA ILE A 171 -8.96 -2.37 -16.08
C ILE A 171 -7.81 -2.12 -17.04
N TYR A 172 -8.08 -1.49 -18.19
CA TYR A 172 -7.05 -1.15 -19.15
C TYR A 172 -6.02 -0.18 -18.56
N GLY A 173 -6.48 0.90 -17.91
CA GLY A 173 -5.61 1.86 -17.23
C GLY A 173 -4.80 1.21 -16.12
N TYR A 174 -5.43 0.38 -15.29
CA TYR A 174 -4.77 -0.36 -14.21
C TYR A 174 -3.59 -1.21 -14.72
N ASN A 175 -3.82 -1.99 -15.80
CA ASN A 175 -2.79 -2.88 -16.36
C ASN A 175 -1.66 -2.14 -17.10
N HIS A 176 -1.87 -0.86 -17.48
CA HIS A 176 -0.88 -0.07 -18.22
C HIS A 176 -0.31 1.10 -17.39
N THR A 177 -0.69 1.23 -16.13
CA THR A 177 -0.11 2.22 -15.23
C THR A 177 1.35 1.90 -14.98
N LYS A 178 2.23 2.87 -15.21
CA LYS A 178 3.66 2.73 -14.96
C LYS A 178 3.95 2.81 -13.47
N VAL A 179 4.67 1.82 -12.99
CA VAL A 179 5.15 1.75 -11.60
C VAL A 179 6.66 1.98 -11.62
N TYR A 180 7.15 2.88 -10.77
CA TYR A 180 8.59 3.09 -10.63
C TYR A 180 9.11 2.49 -9.32
N TYR A 181 10.35 2.03 -9.37
CA TYR A 181 11.02 1.32 -8.27
C TYR A 181 12.19 2.11 -7.71
N ASP A 182 12.75 3.04 -8.49
CA ASP A 182 13.80 3.94 -8.02
C ASP A 182 13.17 5.10 -7.24
N LEU A 183 13.35 5.09 -5.92
CA LEU A 183 12.87 6.15 -5.04
C LEU A 183 13.79 7.38 -5.04
N SER A 184 15.00 7.27 -5.57
CA SER A 184 15.95 8.39 -5.63
C SER A 184 15.49 9.47 -6.61
N ASP A 185 14.77 9.08 -7.66
CA ASP A 185 14.20 10.00 -8.65
C ASP A 185 13.06 10.88 -8.06
N THR A 186 12.52 10.51 -6.90
CA THR A 186 11.49 11.31 -6.22
C THR A 186 12.04 12.38 -5.30
N LEU A 187 13.36 12.41 -5.11
CA LEU A 187 14.00 13.40 -4.26
C LEU A 187 13.89 14.80 -4.87
N PRO A 188 13.64 15.83 -4.04
CA PRO A 188 13.56 17.20 -4.54
C PRO A 188 14.82 17.63 -5.27
N ASP A 189 14.67 18.29 -6.40
CA ASP A 189 15.77 18.81 -7.23
C ASP A 189 16.74 19.75 -6.49
N LYS A 190 16.31 20.33 -5.37
CA LYS A 190 17.11 21.24 -4.54
C LYS A 190 18.17 20.54 -3.68
N LEU A 191 18.08 19.21 -3.53
CA LEU A 191 19.07 18.47 -2.75
C LEU A 191 20.39 18.38 -3.48
N ASN A 192 21.49 18.49 -2.74
CA ASN A 192 22.85 18.44 -3.29
C ASN A 192 23.10 17.13 -4.06
N CYS A 193 22.59 15.99 -3.57
CA CYS A 193 22.72 14.70 -4.25
C CYS A 193 21.98 14.71 -5.61
N SER A 194 20.75 15.23 -5.68
CA SER A 194 19.99 15.32 -6.94
C SER A 194 20.68 16.23 -7.95
N GLN A 195 21.24 17.36 -7.49
CA GLN A 195 22.01 18.27 -8.34
C GLN A 195 23.31 17.62 -8.80
N ALA A 196 24.02 16.91 -7.93
CA ALA A 196 25.24 16.20 -8.28
C ALA A 196 24.98 15.09 -9.31
N ASN A 197 23.91 14.32 -9.15
CA ASN A 197 23.52 13.28 -10.11
C ASN A 197 23.18 13.88 -11.48
N LYS A 198 22.49 15.03 -11.54
CA LYS A 198 22.23 15.74 -12.79
C LYS A 198 23.51 16.22 -13.46
N LEU A 199 24.43 16.81 -12.68
CA LEU A 199 25.74 17.25 -13.20
C LEU A 199 26.57 16.06 -13.70
N LEU A 200 26.54 14.92 -13.03
CA LEU A 200 27.17 13.69 -13.49
C LEU A 200 26.57 13.23 -14.83
N ALA A 201 25.26 13.17 -14.93
CA ALA A 201 24.58 12.75 -16.17
C ALA A 201 24.84 13.71 -17.34
N GLU A 202 24.93 15.03 -17.09
CA GLU A 202 25.17 16.05 -18.11
C GLU A 202 26.64 16.11 -18.58
N ASN A 203 27.60 15.84 -17.71
CA ASN A 203 29.05 16.06 -18.00
C ASN A 203 29.82 14.76 -18.24
N PHE A 204 29.31 13.64 -17.79
CA PHE A 204 29.96 12.34 -17.96
C PHE A 204 29.04 11.43 -18.78
N ASP A 205 28.95 11.72 -20.08
CA ASP A 205 28.24 10.91 -21.05
C ASP A 205 28.61 9.43 -20.90
N LYS A 206 27.64 8.58 -20.76
CA LYS A 206 27.74 7.12 -20.86
C LYS A 206 27.83 6.29 -19.56
N THR A 207 27.63 6.86 -18.38
CA THR A 207 27.56 6.05 -17.16
C THR A 207 26.30 6.39 -16.37
N ASN A 208 25.17 5.74 -16.68
CA ASN A 208 23.94 5.93 -15.93
C ASN A 208 23.85 4.99 -14.72
N SER A 209 24.53 3.84 -14.79
CA SER A 209 24.51 2.85 -13.71
C SER A 209 25.76 2.00 -13.71
N ILE A 210 26.19 1.61 -12.51
CA ILE A 210 27.31 0.70 -12.29
C ILE A 210 26.80 -0.49 -11.50
N TYR A 211 27.14 -1.69 -11.97
CA TYR A 211 26.92 -2.93 -11.23
C TYR A 211 28.13 -3.85 -11.36
N MET A 212 28.17 -4.95 -10.65
CA MET A 212 29.37 -5.77 -10.50
C MET A 212 29.02 -7.25 -10.67
N ILE A 213 30.05 -8.03 -11.01
CA ILE A 213 30.01 -9.48 -10.93
C ILE A 213 30.95 -9.91 -9.80
N LEU A 214 30.46 -10.75 -8.92
CA LEU A 214 31.27 -11.56 -8.01
C LEU A 214 31.54 -12.91 -8.70
N ALA A 215 32.79 -13.16 -9.06
CA ALA A 215 33.25 -14.43 -9.63
C ALA A 215 34.20 -15.13 -8.69
N ASP A 216 34.38 -16.45 -8.83
CA ASP A 216 35.32 -17.22 -8.03
C ASP A 216 36.74 -16.66 -8.22
N THR A 217 37.48 -16.52 -7.12
CA THR A 217 38.85 -15.99 -7.14
C THR A 217 39.81 -16.93 -7.88
N ASN A 218 39.47 -18.23 -8.04
CA ASN A 218 40.23 -19.22 -8.78
C ASN A 218 39.92 -19.25 -10.28
N LEU A 219 39.03 -18.40 -10.78
CA LEU A 219 38.80 -18.26 -12.22
C LEU A 219 40.11 -17.95 -12.93
N SER A 220 40.42 -18.63 -14.02
CA SER A 220 41.65 -18.39 -14.76
C SER A 220 41.69 -16.98 -15.34
N LYS A 221 42.90 -16.42 -15.51
CA LYS A 221 43.04 -15.08 -16.11
C LYS A 221 42.45 -15.02 -17.52
N ASP A 222 42.65 -16.08 -18.31
CA ASP A 222 42.17 -16.15 -19.69
C ASP A 222 40.63 -16.16 -19.71
N ASP A 223 39.99 -16.94 -18.82
CA ASP A 223 38.52 -16.97 -18.70
C ASP A 223 37.95 -15.63 -18.17
N SER A 224 38.65 -14.99 -17.21
CA SER A 224 38.29 -13.65 -16.71
C SER A 224 38.29 -12.61 -17.82
N ILE A 225 39.35 -12.60 -18.63
CA ILE A 225 39.51 -11.69 -19.79
C ILE A 225 38.45 -12.00 -20.85
N ALA A 226 38.26 -13.27 -21.19
CA ALA A 226 37.28 -13.69 -22.20
C ALA A 226 35.83 -13.36 -21.79
N MET A 227 35.49 -13.52 -20.52
CA MET A 227 34.20 -13.11 -19.95
C MET A 227 33.97 -11.61 -20.14
N ILE A 228 34.92 -10.78 -19.73
CA ILE A 228 34.83 -9.32 -19.86
C ILE A 228 34.72 -8.92 -21.33
N ASP A 229 35.46 -9.54 -22.22
CA ASP A 229 35.45 -9.19 -23.65
C ASP A 229 34.12 -9.66 -24.33
N GLU A 230 33.49 -10.70 -23.85
CA GLU A 230 32.14 -11.11 -24.29
C GLU A 230 31.09 -10.10 -23.78
N ILE A 231 31.17 -9.68 -22.52
CA ILE A 231 30.27 -8.69 -21.91
C ILE A 231 30.38 -7.33 -22.61
N LYS A 232 31.58 -6.86 -22.95
CA LYS A 232 31.78 -5.61 -23.68
C LYS A 232 31.06 -5.54 -25.03
N LYS A 233 30.71 -6.67 -25.64
CA LYS A 233 30.00 -6.72 -26.92
C LYS A 233 28.49 -6.52 -26.77
N LEU A 234 27.97 -6.56 -25.54
CA LEU A 234 26.55 -6.32 -25.29
C LEU A 234 26.21 -4.85 -25.51
N ASP A 235 25.03 -4.62 -26.05
CA ASP A 235 24.50 -3.29 -26.27
C ASP A 235 24.30 -2.55 -24.94
N GLY A 236 24.62 -1.25 -24.93
CA GLY A 236 24.47 -0.41 -23.73
C GLY A 236 25.61 -0.52 -22.70
N ILE A 237 26.56 -1.46 -22.85
CA ILE A 237 27.76 -1.51 -22.01
C ILE A 237 28.72 -0.39 -22.43
N SER A 238 29.00 0.52 -21.47
CA SER A 238 29.99 1.56 -21.69
C SER A 238 31.39 1.10 -21.31
N THR A 239 31.52 0.35 -20.22
CA THR A 239 32.81 -0.19 -19.76
C THR A 239 32.57 -1.48 -18.99
N ALA A 240 33.44 -2.47 -19.19
CA ALA A 240 33.49 -3.66 -18.35
C ALA A 240 34.96 -3.96 -18.05
N MET A 241 35.29 -4.23 -16.80
CA MET A 241 36.69 -4.47 -16.39
C MET A 241 36.76 -5.47 -15.24
N SER A 242 37.82 -6.28 -15.27
CA SER A 242 38.30 -7.06 -14.14
C SER A 242 39.77 -6.69 -13.89
N LEU A 243 40.33 -7.11 -12.74
CA LEU A 243 41.72 -6.92 -12.45
C LEU A 243 42.58 -7.48 -13.61
N ASP A 244 42.29 -8.70 -14.03
CA ASP A 244 43.04 -9.40 -15.06
C ASP A 244 42.87 -8.75 -16.45
N SER A 245 41.70 -8.17 -16.75
CA SER A 245 41.48 -7.44 -18.03
C SER A 245 42.20 -6.10 -18.12
N VAL A 246 42.46 -5.45 -16.98
CA VAL A 246 43.20 -4.17 -16.91
C VAL A 246 44.70 -4.40 -16.95
N VAL A 247 45.17 -5.42 -16.25
CA VAL A 247 46.59 -5.75 -16.17
C VAL A 247 47.11 -6.47 -17.41
N GLY A 248 46.21 -7.23 -18.05
CA GLY A 248 46.53 -8.10 -19.18
C GLY A 248 47.06 -9.47 -18.78
N ALA A 249 46.99 -10.41 -19.70
CA ALA A 249 47.37 -11.80 -19.44
C ALA A 249 48.84 -12.00 -19.13
N GLU A 250 49.69 -11.10 -19.65
CA GLU A 250 51.17 -11.25 -19.61
C GLU A 250 51.80 -10.82 -18.27
N LEU A 251 51.15 -9.94 -17.49
CA LEU A 251 51.70 -9.46 -16.23
C LEU A 251 51.29 -10.38 -15.06
N PRO A 252 52.28 -10.90 -14.29
CA PRO A 252 52.02 -11.65 -13.07
C PRO A 252 51.33 -10.76 -12.03
N THR A 253 50.33 -11.29 -11.34
CA THR A 253 49.56 -10.56 -10.29
C THR A 253 50.44 -10.16 -9.12
N GLU A 254 51.55 -10.86 -8.87
CA GLU A 254 52.54 -10.60 -7.83
C GLU A 254 53.33 -9.29 -8.06
N MET A 255 53.26 -8.70 -9.28
CA MET A 255 53.88 -7.41 -9.59
C MET A 255 52.97 -6.22 -9.28
N LEU A 256 51.72 -6.44 -8.91
CA LEU A 256 50.78 -5.40 -8.55
C LEU A 256 50.91 -5.02 -7.06
N PRO A 257 50.59 -3.77 -6.71
CA PRO A 257 50.50 -3.39 -5.31
C PRO A 257 49.46 -4.28 -4.56
N ASP A 258 49.86 -4.83 -3.41
CA ASP A 258 48.99 -5.67 -2.60
C ASP A 258 47.69 -4.97 -2.23
N SER A 259 47.69 -3.65 -2.06
CA SER A 259 46.48 -2.85 -1.81
C SER A 259 45.44 -2.93 -2.93
N LEU A 260 45.88 -2.91 -4.19
CA LEU A 260 44.99 -3.00 -5.34
C LEU A 260 44.42 -4.42 -5.51
N VAL A 261 45.29 -5.41 -5.33
CA VAL A 261 44.87 -6.83 -5.44
C VAL A 261 43.87 -7.17 -4.33
N SER A 262 44.14 -6.77 -3.09
CA SER A 262 43.29 -7.07 -1.95
C SER A 262 41.92 -6.37 -1.98
N GLU A 263 41.81 -5.25 -2.69
CA GLU A 263 40.50 -4.58 -2.89
C GLU A 263 39.63 -5.25 -3.95
N LEU A 264 40.22 -5.90 -4.95
CA LEU A 264 39.49 -6.50 -6.08
C LEU A 264 39.43 -8.02 -6.04
N LYS A 265 40.36 -8.68 -5.35
CA LYS A 265 40.39 -10.13 -5.13
C LYS A 265 40.42 -10.45 -3.64
N GLY A 266 39.32 -11.02 -3.16
CA GLY A 266 39.23 -11.58 -1.81
C GLY A 266 39.65 -13.05 -1.77
N ASN A 267 39.39 -13.72 -0.63
CA ASN A 267 39.74 -15.14 -0.45
C ASN A 267 38.92 -16.08 -1.33
N GLU A 268 37.64 -15.76 -1.55
CA GLU A 268 36.69 -16.62 -2.26
C GLU A 268 36.20 -15.99 -3.57
N TYR A 269 36.08 -14.66 -3.62
CA TYR A 269 35.52 -13.94 -4.75
C TYR A 269 36.43 -12.83 -5.24
N GLN A 270 36.33 -12.54 -6.54
CA GLN A 270 36.86 -11.35 -7.18
C GLN A 270 35.73 -10.49 -7.73
N ILE A 271 35.96 -9.18 -7.75
CA ILE A 271 35.00 -8.17 -8.22
C ILE A 271 35.34 -7.77 -9.64
N MET A 272 34.35 -7.81 -10.53
CA MET A 272 34.41 -7.23 -11.86
C MET A 272 33.39 -6.11 -11.97
N MET A 273 33.75 -5.00 -12.57
CA MET A 273 32.91 -3.80 -12.64
C MET A 273 32.35 -3.64 -14.05
N ILE A 274 31.06 -3.32 -14.11
CA ILE A 274 30.34 -3.06 -15.35
C ILE A 274 29.66 -1.72 -15.24
N SER A 275 29.84 -0.88 -16.25
CA SER A 275 29.16 0.40 -16.41
C SER A 275 28.27 0.36 -17.63
N THR A 276 27.05 0.84 -17.52
CA THR A 276 26.05 0.82 -18.57
C THR A 276 25.44 2.21 -18.80
N ASN A 277 24.94 2.42 -20.01
CA ASN A 277 24.21 3.63 -20.42
C ASN A 277 22.72 3.57 -20.08
N TYR A 278 22.22 2.40 -19.68
CA TYR A 278 20.81 2.23 -19.38
C TYR A 278 20.49 2.72 -17.97
N ALA A 279 19.30 3.30 -17.85
CA ALA A 279 18.79 3.76 -16.56
C ALA A 279 18.38 2.57 -15.67
N ILE A 280 18.53 2.73 -14.35
CA ILE A 280 18.07 1.76 -13.36
C ILE A 280 16.56 1.54 -13.53
N ALA A 281 16.10 0.30 -13.35
CA ALA A 281 14.70 -0.12 -13.50
C ALA A 281 14.11 0.01 -14.91
N SER A 282 14.91 0.25 -15.94
CA SER A 282 14.45 0.18 -17.34
C SER A 282 14.40 -1.27 -17.83
N ASP A 283 13.58 -1.55 -18.84
CA ASP A 283 13.49 -2.88 -19.44
C ASP A 283 14.82 -3.27 -20.09
N GLU A 284 15.52 -2.28 -20.69
CA GLU A 284 16.82 -2.49 -21.35
C GLU A 284 17.90 -2.94 -20.38
N ILE A 285 17.99 -2.35 -19.16
CA ILE A 285 18.96 -2.78 -18.17
C ILE A 285 18.60 -4.16 -17.60
N ASN A 286 17.32 -4.45 -17.43
CA ASN A 286 16.87 -5.75 -16.94
C ASN A 286 17.25 -6.88 -17.91
N ASP A 287 17.02 -6.67 -19.22
CA ASP A 287 17.45 -7.60 -20.27
C ASP A 287 18.97 -7.73 -20.37
N GLN A 288 19.70 -6.63 -20.17
CA GLN A 288 21.16 -6.62 -20.17
C GLN A 288 21.71 -7.44 -19.00
N ILE A 289 21.15 -7.27 -17.78
CA ILE A 289 21.54 -8.02 -16.58
C ILE A 289 21.37 -9.52 -16.80
N ASP A 290 20.26 -9.96 -17.44
CA ASP A 290 20.06 -11.40 -17.76
C ASP A 290 21.16 -11.92 -18.67
N LYS A 291 21.51 -11.19 -19.72
CA LYS A 291 22.58 -11.59 -20.65
C LYS A 291 23.95 -11.61 -19.97
N VAL A 292 24.21 -10.65 -19.08
CA VAL A 292 25.47 -10.60 -18.29
C VAL A 292 25.54 -11.79 -17.34
N ASP A 293 24.43 -12.14 -16.68
CA ASP A 293 24.36 -13.30 -15.78
C ASP A 293 24.57 -14.63 -16.55
N GLU A 294 23.97 -14.76 -17.74
CA GLU A 294 24.18 -15.91 -18.62
C GLU A 294 25.65 -16.05 -19.05
N ILE A 295 26.28 -14.93 -19.45
CA ILE A 295 27.70 -14.94 -19.82
C ILE A 295 28.56 -15.28 -18.59
N ALA A 296 28.33 -14.64 -17.46
CA ALA A 296 29.10 -14.88 -16.26
C ALA A 296 29.04 -16.34 -15.82
N LYS A 297 27.85 -16.95 -15.82
CA LYS A 297 27.64 -18.36 -15.48
C LYS A 297 28.22 -19.35 -16.47
N LYS A 298 28.47 -18.97 -17.71
CA LYS A 298 29.16 -19.77 -18.70
C LYS A 298 30.62 -20.02 -18.33
N TYR A 299 31.27 -19.03 -17.73
CA TYR A 299 32.67 -19.09 -17.29
C TYR A 299 32.82 -19.53 -15.83
N ASP A 300 31.90 -19.10 -14.96
CA ASP A 300 31.85 -19.43 -13.55
C ASP A 300 30.40 -19.66 -13.09
N ALA A 301 30.02 -20.92 -12.87
CA ALA A 301 28.67 -21.29 -12.46
C ALA A 301 28.26 -20.72 -11.08
N LYS A 302 29.23 -20.24 -10.27
CA LYS A 302 28.96 -19.62 -8.95
C LYS A 302 28.93 -18.11 -9.00
N SER A 303 29.18 -17.51 -10.16
CA SER A 303 29.17 -16.06 -10.30
C SER A 303 27.81 -15.47 -9.98
N MET A 304 27.82 -14.26 -9.45
CA MET A 304 26.61 -13.52 -9.08
C MET A 304 26.71 -12.09 -9.61
N VAL A 305 25.67 -11.63 -10.29
CA VAL A 305 25.56 -10.23 -10.69
C VAL A 305 24.95 -9.44 -9.53
N ILE A 306 25.65 -8.41 -9.07
CA ILE A 306 25.29 -7.63 -7.88
C ILE A 306 25.35 -6.13 -8.14
N GLY A 307 24.66 -5.35 -7.32
CA GLY A 307 24.60 -3.89 -7.39
C GLY A 307 23.18 -3.38 -7.35
N GLU A 308 23.02 -2.07 -7.51
CA GLU A 308 21.69 -1.43 -7.38
C GLU A 308 20.74 -1.88 -8.50
N ALA A 309 21.19 -1.93 -9.74
CA ALA A 309 20.34 -2.34 -10.86
C ALA A 309 19.89 -3.82 -10.77
N PRO A 310 20.76 -4.81 -10.51
CA PRO A 310 20.32 -6.19 -10.24
C PRO A 310 19.37 -6.32 -9.04
N CYS A 311 19.66 -5.63 -7.93
CA CYS A 311 18.76 -5.63 -6.77
C CYS A 311 17.38 -5.03 -7.11
N THR A 312 17.35 -3.97 -7.90
CA THR A 312 16.09 -3.36 -8.35
C THR A 312 15.31 -4.29 -9.28
N LYS A 313 15.99 -5.00 -10.17
CA LYS A 313 15.38 -6.04 -11.02
C LYS A 313 14.75 -7.16 -10.20
N ASP A 314 15.46 -7.67 -9.20
CA ASP A 314 14.94 -8.67 -8.28
C ASP A 314 13.73 -8.14 -7.50
N LEU A 315 13.79 -6.88 -7.04
CA LEU A 315 12.68 -6.21 -6.37
C LEU A 315 11.43 -6.14 -7.27
N ILE A 316 11.59 -5.77 -8.55
CA ILE A 316 10.50 -5.75 -9.54
C ILE A 316 9.86 -7.13 -9.64
N THR A 317 10.66 -8.15 -9.86
CA THR A 317 10.20 -9.53 -10.06
C THR A 317 9.46 -10.09 -8.83
N ILE A 318 10.01 -9.86 -7.63
CA ILE A 318 9.42 -10.29 -6.37
C ILE A 318 8.11 -9.53 -6.12
N THR A 319 8.12 -8.21 -6.32
CA THR A 319 6.95 -7.35 -6.05
C THR A 319 5.78 -7.69 -6.96
N ASP A 320 6.01 -7.96 -8.24
CA ASP A 320 4.95 -8.37 -9.17
C ASP A 320 4.28 -9.69 -8.77
N LYS A 321 5.07 -10.64 -8.27
CA LYS A 321 4.54 -11.90 -7.72
C LYS A 321 3.78 -11.66 -6.43
N ASP A 322 4.33 -10.85 -5.54
CA ASP A 322 3.74 -10.52 -4.25
C ASP A 322 2.40 -9.79 -4.41
N PHE A 323 2.29 -8.87 -5.36
CA PHE A 323 1.03 -8.19 -5.67
C PHE A 323 -0.09 -9.15 -6.02
N LYS A 324 0.19 -10.10 -6.90
CA LYS A 324 -0.80 -11.12 -7.29
C LYS A 324 -1.20 -11.98 -6.09
N THR A 325 -0.22 -12.40 -5.29
CA THR A 325 -0.46 -13.22 -4.10
C THR A 325 -1.31 -12.49 -3.08
N VAL A 326 -0.94 -11.26 -2.73
CA VAL A 326 -1.65 -10.44 -1.74
C VAL A 326 -3.07 -10.12 -2.21
N SER A 327 -3.26 -9.75 -3.49
CA SER A 327 -4.58 -9.48 -4.04
C SER A 327 -5.50 -10.72 -3.93
N ILE A 328 -5.01 -11.90 -4.32
CA ILE A 328 -5.78 -13.14 -4.24
C ILE A 328 -6.13 -13.47 -2.78
N VAL A 329 -5.16 -13.39 -1.87
CA VAL A 329 -5.36 -13.69 -0.44
C VAL A 329 -6.33 -12.70 0.18
N SER A 330 -6.19 -11.40 -0.09
CA SER A 330 -7.08 -10.34 0.41
C SER A 330 -8.52 -10.54 -0.07
N ILE A 331 -8.70 -10.73 -1.38
CA ILE A 331 -10.03 -10.97 -1.97
C ILE A 331 -10.68 -12.21 -1.36
N ALA A 332 -9.94 -13.31 -1.26
CA ALA A 332 -10.45 -14.56 -0.68
C ALA A 332 -10.82 -14.40 0.80
N ALA A 333 -9.95 -13.78 1.59
CA ALA A 333 -10.20 -13.54 3.02
C ALA A 333 -11.43 -12.66 3.22
N ILE A 334 -11.53 -11.55 2.52
CA ILE A 334 -12.65 -10.61 2.62
C ILE A 334 -13.94 -11.25 2.11
N PHE A 335 -13.88 -12.00 1.03
CA PHE A 335 -15.04 -12.76 0.53
C PHE A 335 -15.60 -13.72 1.60
N VAL A 336 -14.72 -14.48 2.25
CA VAL A 336 -15.09 -15.42 3.32
C VAL A 336 -15.68 -14.68 4.52
N ILE A 337 -15.07 -13.59 4.95
CA ILE A 337 -15.57 -12.80 6.09
C ILE A 337 -16.95 -12.22 5.78
N ILE A 338 -17.13 -11.58 4.62
CA ILE A 338 -18.42 -11.01 4.23
C ILE A 338 -19.49 -12.12 4.13
N PHE A 339 -19.12 -13.29 3.60
CA PHE A 339 -20.03 -14.44 3.53
C PHE A 339 -20.57 -14.81 4.90
N PHE A 340 -19.72 -14.92 5.92
CA PHE A 340 -20.14 -15.25 7.29
C PHE A 340 -20.92 -14.10 7.95
N VAL A 341 -20.48 -12.86 7.78
CA VAL A 341 -21.14 -11.67 8.37
C VAL A 341 -22.53 -11.46 7.76
N LEU A 342 -22.64 -11.54 6.43
CA LEU A 342 -23.90 -11.26 5.75
C LEU A 342 -24.76 -12.53 5.52
N LYS A 343 -24.23 -13.72 5.79
CA LYS A 343 -24.92 -15.02 5.58
C LYS A 343 -25.57 -15.12 4.19
N SER A 344 -24.81 -14.76 3.15
CA SER A 344 -25.26 -14.73 1.76
C SER A 344 -24.08 -14.94 0.82
N ILE A 345 -24.22 -15.75 -0.23
CA ILE A 345 -23.18 -16.00 -1.23
C ILE A 345 -23.13 -14.89 -2.28
N SER A 346 -24.28 -14.34 -2.66
CA SER A 346 -24.35 -13.34 -3.73
C SER A 346 -23.83 -11.95 -3.30
N LEU A 347 -24.02 -11.58 -2.03
CA LEU A 347 -23.58 -10.27 -1.54
C LEU A 347 -22.07 -10.10 -1.57
N PRO A 348 -21.22 -11.04 -1.10
CA PRO A 348 -19.77 -10.93 -1.22
C PRO A 348 -19.31 -10.73 -2.66
N VAL A 349 -19.89 -11.46 -3.63
CA VAL A 349 -19.52 -11.30 -5.06
C VAL A 349 -19.77 -9.87 -5.54
N ILE A 350 -20.95 -9.32 -5.24
CA ILE A 350 -21.33 -7.97 -5.68
C ILE A 350 -20.46 -6.90 -4.98
N LEU A 351 -20.24 -7.05 -3.67
CA LEU A 351 -19.51 -6.07 -2.89
C LEU A 351 -18.02 -6.06 -3.26
N VAL A 352 -17.39 -7.22 -3.37
CA VAL A 352 -16.00 -7.33 -3.81
C VAL A 352 -15.84 -6.79 -5.24
N ALA A 353 -16.73 -7.14 -6.17
CA ALA A 353 -16.68 -6.60 -7.53
C ALA A 353 -16.80 -5.06 -7.57
N ALA A 354 -17.63 -4.47 -6.73
CA ALA A 354 -17.76 -3.01 -6.65
C ALA A 354 -16.50 -2.34 -6.07
N ILE A 355 -15.85 -2.97 -5.09
CA ILE A 355 -14.63 -2.46 -4.47
C ILE A 355 -13.44 -2.61 -5.43
N GLU A 356 -13.29 -3.78 -6.05
CA GLU A 356 -12.25 -4.01 -7.07
C GLU A 356 -12.38 -3.02 -8.24
N PHE A 357 -13.59 -2.73 -8.67
CA PHE A 357 -13.82 -1.69 -9.67
C PHE A 357 -13.29 -0.32 -9.21
N ALA A 358 -13.54 0.06 -7.96
CA ALA A 358 -13.03 1.31 -7.42
C ALA A 358 -11.49 1.32 -7.33
N ILE A 359 -10.87 0.17 -7.02
CA ILE A 359 -9.41 0.00 -7.04
C ILE A 359 -8.88 0.16 -8.47
N PHE A 360 -9.50 -0.50 -9.47
CA PHE A 360 -9.10 -0.36 -10.88
C PHE A 360 -9.22 1.07 -11.38
N VAL A 361 -10.27 1.81 -10.99
CA VAL A 361 -10.42 3.23 -11.33
C VAL A 361 -9.29 4.05 -10.69
N ASN A 362 -9.07 3.89 -9.39
CA ASN A 362 -8.05 4.64 -8.65
C ASN A 362 -6.65 4.39 -9.21
N MET A 363 -6.27 3.14 -9.37
CA MET A 363 -4.97 2.73 -9.88
C MET A 363 -4.81 2.92 -11.40
N GLY A 364 -5.90 3.08 -12.13
CA GLY A 364 -5.90 3.34 -13.58
C GLY A 364 -5.79 4.82 -13.95
N ILE A 365 -6.18 5.74 -13.06
CA ILE A 365 -6.08 7.19 -13.31
C ILE A 365 -4.66 7.63 -13.71
N PRO A 366 -3.57 7.16 -13.06
CA PRO A 366 -2.20 7.54 -13.42
C PRO A 366 -1.86 7.27 -14.89
N TYR A 367 -2.35 6.17 -15.47
CA TYR A 367 -2.17 5.91 -16.90
C TYR A 367 -2.75 7.03 -17.78
N PHE A 368 -3.98 7.48 -17.50
CA PHE A 368 -4.65 8.51 -18.28
C PHE A 368 -4.10 9.91 -18.04
N THR A 369 -3.48 10.15 -16.88
CA THR A 369 -2.81 11.42 -16.55
C THR A 369 -1.35 11.45 -16.97
N GLY A 370 -0.79 10.32 -17.44
CA GLY A 370 0.62 10.20 -17.82
C GLY A 370 1.57 10.25 -16.62
N THR A 371 1.08 9.93 -15.43
CA THR A 371 1.89 9.89 -14.20
C THR A 371 2.28 8.46 -13.86
N SER A 372 3.44 8.28 -13.22
CA SER A 372 3.87 7.00 -12.64
C SER A 372 3.65 7.01 -11.13
N ILE A 373 3.48 5.83 -10.56
CA ILE A 373 3.29 5.66 -9.11
C ILE A 373 4.42 4.82 -8.51
N PRO A 374 4.83 5.08 -7.25
CA PRO A 374 5.83 4.24 -6.60
C PRO A 374 5.23 2.85 -6.32
N PHE A 375 6.07 1.80 -6.42
CA PHE A 375 5.62 0.41 -6.24
C PHE A 375 4.94 0.17 -4.88
N ILE A 376 5.40 0.85 -3.83
CA ILE A 376 4.81 0.77 -2.48
C ILE A 376 3.35 1.23 -2.49
N SER A 377 3.03 2.30 -3.24
CA SER A 377 1.66 2.81 -3.33
C SER A 377 0.70 1.79 -3.93
N SER A 378 1.15 1.01 -4.93
CA SER A 378 0.33 -0.03 -5.56
C SER A 378 -0.10 -1.09 -4.55
N VAL A 379 0.83 -1.58 -3.71
CA VAL A 379 0.55 -2.55 -2.63
C VAL A 379 -0.42 -1.97 -1.62
N VAL A 380 -0.08 -0.77 -1.14
CA VAL A 380 -0.80 -0.11 -0.05
C VAL A 380 -2.22 0.24 -0.48
N ILE A 381 -2.40 0.85 -1.68
CA ILE A 381 -3.71 1.25 -2.18
C ILE A 381 -4.61 0.01 -2.38
N GLY A 382 -4.12 -1.02 -3.07
CA GLY A 382 -4.93 -2.23 -3.33
C GLY A 382 -5.47 -2.87 -2.05
N THR A 383 -4.60 -3.15 -1.09
CA THR A 383 -4.97 -3.82 0.17
C THR A 383 -5.77 -2.94 1.12
N ILE A 384 -5.37 -1.67 1.28
CA ILE A 384 -6.03 -0.75 2.20
C ILE A 384 -7.41 -0.38 1.67
N GLN A 385 -7.50 -0.03 0.38
CA GLN A 385 -8.78 0.32 -0.21
C GLN A 385 -9.75 -0.85 -0.12
N LEU A 386 -9.30 -2.08 -0.38
CA LEU A 386 -10.14 -3.27 -0.23
C LEU A 386 -10.59 -3.46 1.23
N GLY A 387 -9.69 -3.38 2.21
CA GLY A 387 -9.99 -3.56 3.63
C GLY A 387 -10.87 -2.45 4.22
N ALA A 388 -10.56 -1.19 3.94
CA ALA A 388 -11.25 -0.05 4.54
C ALA A 388 -12.60 0.29 3.87
N THR A 389 -12.79 0.00 2.58
CA THR A 389 -14.06 0.34 1.90
C THR A 389 -15.14 -0.72 2.05
N VAL A 390 -14.77 -1.95 2.44
CA VAL A 390 -15.74 -3.02 2.77
C VAL A 390 -16.70 -2.58 3.87
N ASP A 391 -16.24 -1.79 4.81
CA ASP A 391 -17.01 -1.30 5.95
C ASP A 391 -18.24 -0.52 5.52
N TYR A 392 -18.13 0.33 4.53
CA TYR A 392 -19.25 1.10 3.98
C TYR A 392 -20.25 0.20 3.27
N ALA A 393 -19.77 -0.82 2.58
CA ALA A 393 -20.61 -1.80 1.91
C ALA A 393 -21.38 -2.66 2.90
N ILE A 394 -20.75 -3.08 4.00
CA ILE A 394 -21.39 -3.82 5.09
C ILE A 394 -22.43 -2.93 5.78
N LEU A 395 -22.10 -1.68 6.10
CA LEU A 395 -23.01 -0.72 6.74
C LEU A 395 -24.29 -0.56 5.93
N MET A 396 -24.19 -0.22 4.66
CA MET A 396 -25.35 -0.04 3.80
C MET A 396 -26.16 -1.31 3.63
N THR A 397 -25.49 -2.46 3.45
CA THR A 397 -26.16 -3.75 3.27
C THR A 397 -26.86 -4.22 4.54
N THR A 398 -26.27 -4.01 5.70
CA THR A 398 -26.89 -4.34 7.00
C THR A 398 -28.10 -3.46 7.24
N ARG A 399 -28.04 -2.16 6.94
CA ARG A 399 -29.19 -1.26 7.01
C ARG A 399 -30.30 -1.71 6.07
N TYR A 400 -29.99 -2.03 4.82
CA TYR A 400 -30.95 -2.57 3.87
C TYR A 400 -31.65 -3.83 4.40
N LYS A 401 -30.90 -4.79 4.96
CA LYS A 401 -31.48 -6.01 5.53
C LYS A 401 -32.41 -5.71 6.71
N ARG A 402 -32.05 -4.75 7.57
CA ARG A 402 -32.87 -4.32 8.70
C ARG A 402 -34.18 -3.73 8.23
N GLU A 403 -34.19 -2.84 7.25
CA GLU A 403 -35.41 -2.26 6.69
C GLU A 403 -36.28 -3.32 5.99
N ARG A 404 -35.65 -4.28 5.30
CA ARG A 404 -36.35 -5.42 4.71
C ARG A 404 -37.02 -6.32 5.78
N ALA A 405 -36.37 -6.54 6.90
CA ALA A 405 -36.90 -7.29 8.03
C ALA A 405 -38.06 -6.54 8.73
N ALA A 406 -38.04 -5.21 8.70
CA ALA A 406 -39.12 -4.36 9.20
C ALA A 406 -40.34 -4.33 8.27
N GLY A 407 -40.29 -4.98 7.09
CA GLY A 407 -41.42 -5.11 6.17
C GLY A 407 -41.42 -4.15 4.99
N GLU A 408 -40.41 -3.26 4.88
CA GLU A 408 -40.31 -2.30 3.80
C GLU A 408 -40.16 -2.98 2.43
N SER A 409 -40.66 -2.35 1.36
CA SER A 409 -40.46 -2.83 -0.01
C SER A 409 -38.98 -2.80 -0.40
N LYS A 410 -38.55 -3.58 -1.41
CA LYS A 410 -37.16 -3.59 -1.87
C LYS A 410 -36.65 -2.20 -2.24
N LYS A 411 -37.48 -1.40 -2.93
CA LYS A 411 -37.11 -0.04 -3.39
C LYS A 411 -37.06 0.95 -2.23
N GLU A 412 -37.97 0.86 -1.29
CA GLU A 412 -37.99 1.76 -0.15
C GLU A 412 -36.86 1.42 0.82
N ALA A 413 -36.67 0.14 1.14
CA ALA A 413 -35.57 -0.32 2.00
C ALA A 413 -34.19 0.13 1.50
N ILE A 414 -33.93 0.04 0.18
CA ILE A 414 -32.65 0.49 -0.37
C ILE A 414 -32.57 2.03 -0.38
N SER A 415 -33.67 2.74 -0.60
CA SER A 415 -33.70 4.22 -0.55
C SER A 415 -33.39 4.72 0.85
N ILE A 416 -33.97 4.12 1.88
CA ILE A 416 -33.71 4.45 3.29
C ILE A 416 -32.27 4.12 3.64
N ALA A 417 -31.78 2.91 3.28
CA ALA A 417 -30.42 2.50 3.54
C ALA A 417 -29.41 3.44 2.89
N LEU A 418 -29.66 3.85 1.64
CA LEU A 418 -28.80 4.81 0.94
C LEU A 418 -28.84 6.19 1.61
N GLY A 419 -30.01 6.74 1.85
CA GLY A 419 -30.20 8.08 2.44
C GLY A 419 -29.52 8.23 3.80
N THR A 420 -29.57 7.17 4.63
CA THR A 420 -28.94 7.17 5.96
C THR A 420 -27.44 6.86 5.94
N SER A 421 -26.96 6.08 4.96
CA SER A 421 -25.53 5.71 4.88
C SER A 421 -24.67 6.73 4.16
N ILE A 422 -25.19 7.43 3.14
CA ILE A 422 -24.42 8.42 2.35
C ILE A 422 -23.74 9.49 3.23
N PRO A 423 -24.43 10.13 4.20
CA PRO A 423 -23.77 11.13 5.05
C PRO A 423 -22.55 10.58 5.77
N SER A 424 -22.68 9.40 6.38
CA SER A 424 -21.59 8.74 7.10
C SER A 424 -20.43 8.40 6.17
N ILE A 425 -20.71 7.85 4.98
CA ILE A 425 -19.71 7.51 3.97
C ILE A 425 -18.95 8.75 3.49
N ILE A 426 -19.65 9.85 3.23
CA ILE A 426 -19.02 11.11 2.77
C ILE A 426 -18.11 11.69 3.86
N VAL A 427 -18.58 11.74 5.12
CA VAL A 427 -17.76 12.28 6.23
C VAL A 427 -16.51 11.45 6.41
N SER A 428 -16.63 10.14 6.37
CA SER A 428 -15.56 9.18 6.48
C SER A 428 -14.56 9.31 5.33
N ALA A 429 -15.05 9.35 4.09
CA ALA A 429 -14.22 9.54 2.90
C ALA A 429 -13.45 10.88 2.92
N LEU A 430 -14.11 11.96 3.36
CA LEU A 430 -13.45 13.26 3.53
C LEU A 430 -12.41 13.25 4.66
N GLY A 431 -12.68 12.54 5.75
CA GLY A 431 -11.73 12.34 6.83
C GLY A 431 -10.49 11.57 6.39
N PHE A 432 -10.69 10.48 5.65
CA PHE A 432 -9.59 9.70 5.08
C PHE A 432 -8.79 10.50 4.05
N PHE A 433 -9.47 11.22 3.16
CA PHE A 433 -8.83 12.12 2.21
C PHE A 433 -7.98 13.19 2.93
N ALA A 434 -8.53 13.84 3.96
CA ALA A 434 -7.79 14.84 4.72
C ALA A 434 -6.57 14.27 5.44
N ALA A 435 -6.65 13.04 5.94
CA ALA A 435 -5.53 12.35 6.57
C ALA A 435 -4.41 12.03 5.58
N THR A 436 -4.75 11.67 4.34
CA THR A 436 -3.76 11.27 3.31
C THR A 436 -3.26 12.43 2.45
N PHE A 437 -4.02 13.52 2.34
CA PHE A 437 -3.69 14.68 1.49
C PHE A 437 -2.44 15.46 1.97
N GLY A 438 -2.06 15.34 3.23
CA GLY A 438 -0.90 16.01 3.83
C GLY A 438 0.38 15.18 3.82
N VAL A 439 0.36 13.99 3.25
CA VAL A 439 1.48 13.04 3.17
C VAL A 439 2.01 12.98 1.76
#